data_661cb441025b3641e8dadfd82c4527af
#
_entry.id   661cb441025b3641e8dadfd82c4527af
#
_cell.length_a   1.000
_cell.length_b   1.000
_cell.length_c   1.000
_cell.angle_alpha   90.00
_cell.angle_beta   90.00
_cell.angle_gamma   90.00
#
_symmetry.space_group_name_H-M   'P 1'
#
loop_
_entity.id
_entity.type
_entity.pdbx_description
1 polymer ?
#
loop_
_entity_poly.entity_id
_entity_poly.type
_entity_poly.pdbx_seq_one_letter_code
_entity_poly.pdbx_strand_id
1 'polypeptide(L)'
;MKKENIYSSLDILCKEAIIKAGKISINLQKKLDIKYKSENQPVTNADIEINEFLKKYFKELTPQYGWLSEESIDDNSRNKLDSFWCLDPIDWTRSYIYGKPEFTISLALI
;
A
#
# COMPACT_ATOMS: atom_id res chain seq x y z
N MET A 1 -14.86 -21.37 -12.03
CA MET A 1 -14.33 -21.22 -10.67
C MET A 1 -15.39 -20.62 -9.77
N LYS A 2 -15.58 -21.14 -8.61
CA LYS A 2 -16.58 -20.63 -7.66
C LYS A 2 -16.09 -19.34 -7.03
N LYS A 3 -17.00 -18.40 -6.74
CA LYS A 3 -16.65 -17.12 -6.10
C LYS A 3 -15.84 -17.28 -4.82
N GLU A 4 -16.17 -18.28 -4.01
CA GLU A 4 -15.48 -18.57 -2.75
C GLU A 4 -13.98 -18.83 -2.95
N ASN A 5 -13.61 -19.55 -4.03
CA ASN A 5 -12.21 -19.83 -4.33
C ASN A 5 -11.44 -18.57 -4.73
N ILE A 6 -12.10 -17.64 -5.43
CA ILE A 6 -11.49 -16.36 -5.80
C ILE A 6 -11.20 -15.52 -4.57
N TYR A 7 -12.16 -15.36 -3.68
CA TYR A 7 -11.98 -14.58 -2.45
C TYR A 7 -10.97 -15.21 -1.50
N SER A 8 -10.93 -16.53 -1.39
CA SER A 8 -9.92 -17.22 -0.58
C SER A 8 -8.53 -16.98 -1.13
N SER A 9 -8.35 -17.02 -2.44
CA SER A 9 -7.05 -16.73 -3.07
C SER A 9 -6.62 -15.29 -2.87
N LEU A 10 -7.53 -14.33 -3.03
CA LEU A 10 -7.25 -12.92 -2.78
C LEU A 10 -6.89 -12.66 -1.32
N ASP A 11 -7.58 -13.32 -0.38
CA ASP A 11 -7.29 -13.18 1.04
C ASP A 11 -5.86 -13.64 1.37
N ILE A 12 -5.44 -14.77 0.82
CA ILE A 12 -4.07 -15.28 0.98
C ILE A 12 -3.06 -14.30 0.41
N LEU A 13 -3.28 -13.80 -0.81
CA LEU A 13 -2.39 -12.84 -1.45
C LEU A 13 -2.27 -11.55 -0.63
N CYS A 14 -3.39 -11.04 -0.12
CA CYS A 14 -3.39 -9.84 0.71
C CYS A 14 -2.61 -10.05 2.00
N LYS A 15 -2.81 -11.17 2.68
CA LYS A 15 -2.09 -11.48 3.92
C LYS A 15 -0.58 -11.55 3.69
N GLU A 16 -0.15 -12.24 2.66
CA GLU A 16 1.28 -12.35 2.32
C GLU A 16 1.88 -11.00 1.99
N ALA A 17 1.17 -10.21 1.18
CA ALA A 17 1.63 -8.88 0.78
C ALA A 17 1.75 -7.93 1.98
N ILE A 18 0.75 -7.91 2.85
CA ILE A 18 0.72 -7.03 4.02
C ILE A 18 1.81 -7.41 5.03
N ILE A 19 2.08 -8.70 5.23
CA ILE A 19 3.17 -9.15 6.10
C ILE A 19 4.51 -8.64 5.57
N LYS A 20 4.76 -8.76 4.27
CA LYS A 20 5.99 -8.27 3.64
C LYS A 20 6.10 -6.75 3.73
N ALA A 21 5.01 -6.03 3.47
CA ALA A 21 4.98 -4.58 3.60
C ALA A 21 5.23 -4.13 5.04
N GLY A 22 4.67 -4.84 6.01
CA GLY A 22 4.92 -4.61 7.43
C GLY A 22 6.39 -4.74 7.79
N LYS A 23 7.08 -5.75 7.27
CA LYS A 23 8.53 -5.93 7.47
C LYS A 23 9.32 -4.76 6.86
N ILE A 24 8.95 -4.29 5.68
CA ILE A 24 9.57 -3.12 5.05
C ILE A 24 9.41 -1.91 5.99
N SER A 25 8.22 -1.68 6.51
CA SER A 25 7.96 -0.53 7.39
C SER A 25 8.81 -0.56 8.67
N ILE A 26 8.94 -1.73 9.29
CA ILE A 26 9.72 -1.89 10.51
C ILE A 26 11.22 -1.71 10.22
N ASN A 27 11.71 -2.29 9.15
CA ASN A 27 13.13 -2.20 8.79
C ASN A 27 13.54 -0.77 8.44
N LEU A 28 12.69 -0.02 7.76
CA LEU A 28 13.01 1.33 7.32
C LEU A 28 12.74 2.39 8.39
N GLN A 29 11.96 2.08 9.42
CA GLN A 29 11.61 3.05 10.46
C GLN A 29 12.82 3.69 11.14
N LYS A 30 13.94 2.98 11.17
CA LYS A 30 15.21 3.46 11.76
C LYS A 30 16.08 4.25 10.79
N LYS A 31 15.72 4.28 9.51
CA LYS A 31 16.53 4.89 8.44
C LYS A 31 15.65 5.72 7.51
N LEU A 32 14.90 6.64 8.08
CA LEU A 32 13.94 7.43 7.33
C LEU A 32 14.57 8.61 6.62
N ASP A 33 14.17 8.79 5.36
CA ASP A 33 14.35 10.02 4.59
C ASP A 33 12.98 10.67 4.51
N ILE A 34 12.83 11.83 5.13
CA ILE A 34 11.54 12.48 5.29
C ILE A 34 11.46 13.68 4.36
N LYS A 35 10.42 13.71 3.53
CA LYS A 35 10.10 14.84 2.67
C LYS A 35 8.68 15.32 2.97
N TYR A 36 8.32 16.49 2.50
CA TYR A 36 6.99 17.05 2.71
C TYR A 36 6.34 17.34 1.37
N LYS A 37 5.14 16.79 1.17
CA LYS A 37 4.31 17.07 -0.02
C LYS A 37 3.73 18.48 0.06
N SER A 38 3.42 18.91 1.28
CA SER A 38 2.90 20.24 1.61
C SER A 38 3.23 20.51 3.06
N GLU A 39 2.83 21.67 3.59
CA GLU A 39 3.28 22.21 4.88
C GLU A 39 3.10 21.25 6.07
N ASN A 40 2.15 20.34 6.06
CA ASN A 40 1.92 19.41 7.17
C ASN A 40 1.71 17.96 6.71
N GLN A 41 2.21 17.60 5.53
CA GLN A 41 2.03 16.28 4.98
C GLN A 41 3.37 15.58 4.70
N PRO A 42 3.99 14.99 5.74
CA PRO A 42 5.25 14.27 5.55
C PRO A 42 5.05 12.99 4.75
N VAL A 43 6.05 12.66 3.96
CA VAL A 43 6.16 11.38 3.27
C VAL A 43 7.57 10.85 3.47
N THR A 44 7.70 9.56 3.71
CA THR A 44 8.99 8.93 3.95
C THR A 44 9.36 7.98 2.82
N ASN A 45 10.65 7.60 2.79
CA ASN A 45 11.11 6.55 1.89
C ASN A 45 10.33 5.24 2.10
N ALA A 46 9.86 4.97 3.31
CA ALA A 46 9.04 3.79 3.59
C ALA A 46 7.68 3.85 2.89
N ASP A 47 7.02 5.01 2.89
CA ASP A 47 5.76 5.21 2.14
C ASP A 47 5.95 4.86 0.67
N ILE A 48 7.02 5.38 0.07
CA ILE A 48 7.32 5.18 -1.34
C ILE A 48 7.64 3.70 -1.62
N GLU A 49 8.49 3.08 -0.80
CA GLU A 49 8.92 1.71 -1.03
C GLU A 49 7.79 0.70 -0.84
N ILE A 50 6.95 0.89 0.17
CA ILE A 50 5.77 0.06 0.39
C ILE A 50 4.80 0.19 -0.79
N ASN A 51 4.57 1.42 -1.26
CA ASN A 51 3.71 1.65 -2.41
C ASN A 51 4.25 0.93 -3.66
N GLU A 52 5.52 1.09 -3.96
CA GLU A 52 6.14 0.45 -5.14
C GLU A 52 6.05 -1.08 -5.04
N PHE A 53 6.33 -1.64 -3.88
CA PHE A 53 6.25 -3.08 -3.65
C PHE A 53 4.83 -3.60 -3.88
N LEU A 54 3.83 -2.99 -3.24
CA LEU A 54 2.45 -3.46 -3.32
C LEU A 54 1.83 -3.23 -4.70
N LYS A 55 2.16 -2.11 -5.34
CA LYS A 55 1.70 -1.82 -6.69
C LYS A 55 2.19 -2.89 -7.68
N LYS A 56 3.47 -3.20 -7.63
CA LYS A 56 4.06 -4.22 -8.50
C LYS A 56 3.45 -5.59 -8.22
N TYR A 57 3.35 -5.95 -6.95
CA TYR A 57 2.81 -7.23 -6.52
C TYR A 57 1.40 -7.46 -7.06
N PHE A 58 0.51 -6.49 -6.87
CA PHE A 58 -0.89 -6.64 -7.29
C PHE A 58 -1.11 -6.43 -8.79
N LYS A 59 -0.29 -5.65 -9.46
CA LYS A 59 -0.35 -5.54 -10.92
C LYS A 59 0.03 -6.85 -11.60
N GLU A 60 0.99 -7.57 -11.06
CA GLU A 60 1.41 -8.87 -11.61
C GLU A 60 0.40 -9.96 -11.33
N LEU A 61 -0.17 -9.98 -10.12
CA LEU A 61 -1.07 -11.06 -9.69
C LEU A 61 -2.55 -10.79 -10.01
N THR A 62 -2.94 -9.53 -10.10
CA THR A 62 -4.31 -9.12 -10.37
C THR A 62 -4.36 -8.03 -11.44
N PRO A 63 -3.89 -8.31 -12.67
CA PRO A 63 -3.83 -7.28 -13.72
C PRO A 63 -5.20 -6.76 -14.16
N GLN A 64 -6.27 -7.49 -13.83
CA GLN A 64 -7.64 -7.08 -14.12
C GLN A 64 -8.16 -5.98 -13.20
N TYR A 65 -7.44 -5.66 -12.12
CA TYR A 65 -7.85 -4.63 -11.17
C TYR A 65 -6.99 -3.37 -11.32
N GLY A 66 -7.60 -2.22 -11.06
CA GLY A 66 -6.92 -0.93 -11.08
C GLY A 66 -6.14 -0.66 -9.80
N TRP A 67 -5.51 0.52 -9.74
CA TRP A 67 -4.67 0.93 -8.61
C TRP A 67 -4.87 2.39 -8.29
N LEU A 68 -5.04 2.70 -7.01
CA LEU A 68 -5.04 4.05 -6.49
C LEU A 68 -4.26 4.08 -5.17
N SER A 69 -3.30 4.99 -5.06
CA SER A 69 -2.51 5.18 -3.85
C SER A 69 -2.17 6.65 -3.67
N GLU A 70 -2.07 7.09 -2.43
CA GLU A 70 -1.64 8.45 -2.12
C GLU A 70 -0.23 8.75 -2.62
N GLU A 71 0.61 7.72 -2.76
CA GLU A 71 2.02 7.86 -3.14
C GLU A 71 2.30 7.56 -4.61
N SER A 72 1.26 7.36 -5.41
CA SER A 72 1.37 7.17 -6.86
C SER A 72 0.58 8.21 -7.61
N ILE A 73 1.04 8.56 -8.81
CA ILE A 73 0.22 9.34 -9.74
C ILE A 73 -0.97 8.47 -10.14
N ASP A 74 -2.17 9.03 -10.08
CA ASP A 74 -3.39 8.34 -10.50
C ASP A 74 -3.34 8.11 -12.02
N ASP A 75 -3.24 6.85 -12.43
CA ASP A 75 -3.20 6.45 -13.83
C ASP A 75 -4.60 6.29 -14.44
N ASN A 76 -5.64 6.62 -13.68
CA ASN A 76 -7.05 6.49 -14.05
C ASN A 76 -7.52 5.04 -14.24
N SER A 77 -6.72 4.04 -13.92
CA SER A 77 -7.13 2.64 -14.04
C SER A 77 -8.38 2.32 -13.20
N ARG A 78 -8.54 3.01 -12.06
CA ARG A 78 -9.72 2.88 -11.20
C ARG A 78 -11.03 3.25 -11.91
N ASN A 79 -10.98 4.09 -12.94
CA ASN A 79 -12.15 4.52 -13.72
C ASN A 79 -12.42 3.61 -14.93
N LYS A 80 -11.44 2.82 -15.34
CA LYS A 80 -11.51 1.98 -16.54
C LYS A 80 -11.82 0.52 -16.23
N LEU A 81 -11.58 0.10 -15.00
CA LEU A 81 -11.73 -1.28 -14.57
C LEU A 81 -12.84 -1.39 -13.51
N ASP A 82 -13.46 -2.56 -13.41
CA ASP A 82 -14.60 -2.77 -12.52
C ASP A 82 -14.23 -2.66 -11.04
N SER A 83 -13.00 -3.01 -10.72
CA SER A 83 -12.50 -2.95 -9.35
C SER A 83 -11.10 -2.40 -9.33
N PHE A 84 -10.70 -1.84 -8.19
CA PHE A 84 -9.35 -1.31 -8.03
C PHE A 84 -8.88 -1.47 -6.59
N TRP A 85 -7.55 -1.58 -6.43
CA TRP A 85 -6.91 -1.54 -5.13
C TRP A 85 -6.72 -0.10 -4.70
N CYS A 86 -7.03 0.17 -3.44
CA CYS A 86 -6.82 1.48 -2.83
C CYS A 86 -5.86 1.31 -1.65
N LEU A 87 -4.74 2.03 -1.68
CA LEU A 87 -3.67 1.90 -0.70
C LEU A 87 -3.37 3.22 -0.01
N ASP A 88 -3.26 3.17 1.32
CA ASP A 88 -2.52 4.14 2.11
C ASP A 88 -1.30 3.39 2.68
N PRO A 89 -0.07 3.66 2.18
CA PRO A 89 1.12 2.89 2.56
C PRO A 89 1.46 2.98 4.04
N ILE A 90 1.34 4.16 4.62
CA ILE A 90 1.49 4.36 6.07
C ILE A 90 0.47 5.40 6.52
N ASP A 91 -0.54 4.94 7.23
CA ASP A 91 -1.48 5.79 7.93
C ASP A 91 -0.87 6.12 9.30
N TRP A 92 -1.03 7.36 9.77
CA TRP A 92 -0.35 7.89 10.94
C TRP A 92 1.17 8.05 10.72
N THR A 93 1.54 8.67 9.62
CA THR A 93 2.95 8.90 9.24
C THR A 93 3.74 9.62 10.33
N ARG A 94 3.13 10.54 11.06
CA ARG A 94 3.80 11.24 12.16
C ARG A 94 4.22 10.31 13.28
N SER A 95 3.34 9.41 13.72
CA SER A 95 3.69 8.39 14.71
C SER A 95 4.80 7.49 14.21
N TYR A 96 4.75 7.12 12.94
CA TYR A 96 5.77 6.31 12.31
C TYR A 96 7.14 7.02 12.33
N ILE A 97 7.19 8.30 11.99
CA ILE A 97 8.41 9.12 12.01
C ILE A 97 9.03 9.17 13.40
N TYR A 98 8.19 9.27 14.44
CA TYR A 98 8.67 9.31 15.83
C TYR A 98 9.06 7.94 16.39
N GLY A 99 9.06 6.89 15.56
CA GLY A 99 9.45 5.55 15.99
C GLY A 99 8.40 4.84 16.81
N LYS A 100 7.16 5.33 16.80
CA LYS A 100 6.07 4.74 17.58
C LYS A 100 5.39 3.61 16.81
N PRO A 101 4.77 2.65 17.52
CA PRO A 101 4.08 1.53 16.87
C PRO A 101 2.68 1.87 16.34
N GLU A 102 2.14 3.05 16.63
CA GLU A 102 0.80 3.44 16.21
C GLU A 102 0.79 3.92 14.75
N PHE A 103 0.89 3.00 13.83
CA PHE A 103 0.68 3.25 12.40
C PHE A 103 0.11 1.99 11.74
N THR A 104 -0.50 2.17 10.59
CA THR A 104 -1.09 1.06 9.83
C THR A 104 -0.76 1.17 8.35
N ILE A 105 -0.87 0.03 7.67
CA ILE A 105 -0.88 -0.04 6.21
C ILE A 105 -2.31 -0.43 5.84
N SER A 106 -3.00 0.43 5.09
CA SER A 106 -4.40 0.21 4.72
C SER A 106 -4.52 -0.14 3.25
N LEU A 107 -5.04 -1.32 2.97
CA LEU A 107 -5.26 -1.82 1.61
C LEU A 107 -6.70 -2.31 1.48
N ALA A 108 -7.38 -1.86 0.45
CA ALA A 108 -8.74 -2.29 0.18
C ALA A 108 -8.94 -2.57 -1.31
N LEU A 109 -9.76 -3.56 -1.62
CA LEU A 109 -10.26 -3.79 -2.97
C LEU A 109 -11.68 -3.22 -3.06
N ILE A 110 -11.86 -2.33 -3.98
CA ILE A 110 -13.14 -1.60 -4.15
C ILE A 110 -13.82 -1.98 -5.45
#